data_c0dd478dee3ce8bbf1bbfbc05e75f593
#
_entry.id   c0dd478dee3ce8bbf1bbfbc05e75f593
#
_cell.length_a   1.000
_cell.length_b   1.000
_cell.length_c   1.000
_cell.angle_alpha   90.00
_cell.angle_beta   90.00
_cell.angle_gamma   90.00
#
_symmetry.space_group_name_H-M   'P 1'
#
loop_
_entity.id
_entity.type
_entity.pdbx_description
1 polymer ?
#
loop_
_entity_poly.entity_id
_entity_poly.type
_entity_poly.pdbx_seq_one_letter_code
_entity_poly.pdbx_strand_id
1 'polypeptide(L)'
;MELDVHRPLLLAPGEGETVVDRPEKTLRILAELDDVIITWFRYAPGEKGPDAHVHHHQTDVFYVLEGEIDVSLGPEPQTVRATPGTFAAAPPDVVHTFRNSSDAHAIFLNLHAPASGFGDHIRGKNPSFDQHDPPPDDGRPLADAVFTKPEDAEILRSAVSTHRILCDLPQLSVIDMTFQLEFEGVDPHTHHDHVDAFYVLEGDVEFRIGDESHIARPGNFLAAPRNSVHGFRPAGADPIRCFNVHAPPAGFLDRLRARD
;
A
#
# COMPACT_ATOMS: atom_id res chain seq x y z
N MET A 1 6.87 20.33 -2.59
CA MET A 1 6.80 20.47 -1.11
C MET A 1 7.75 19.41 -0.58
N GLU A 2 8.87 19.83 0.01
CA GLU A 2 9.79 18.88 0.64
C GLU A 2 9.06 18.30 1.86
N LEU A 3 8.80 17.00 1.86
CA LEU A 3 8.18 16.31 2.97
C LEU A 3 9.17 16.31 4.13
N ASP A 4 8.77 16.80 5.29
CA ASP A 4 9.54 16.61 6.53
C ASP A 4 9.46 15.11 6.89
N VAL A 5 10.53 14.39 6.61
CA VAL A 5 10.64 12.93 6.83
C VAL A 5 10.52 12.50 8.30
N HIS A 6 10.36 13.45 9.21
CA HIS A 6 10.20 13.21 10.65
C HIS A 6 8.81 13.57 11.19
N ARG A 7 7.93 14.12 10.35
CA ARG A 7 6.59 14.52 10.75
C ARG A 7 5.53 13.67 10.03
N PRO A 8 4.51 13.16 10.75
CA PRO A 8 3.40 12.48 10.11
C PRO A 8 2.73 13.37 9.06
N LEU A 9 2.38 12.73 7.94
CA LEU A 9 1.69 13.36 6.83
C LEU A 9 0.24 12.88 6.79
N LEU A 10 -0.71 13.80 6.82
CA LEU A 10 -2.12 13.50 6.60
C LEU A 10 -2.59 14.21 5.33
N LEU A 11 -3.12 13.44 4.39
CA LEU A 11 -3.65 13.92 3.11
C LEU A 11 -5.15 13.68 3.01
N ALA A 12 -5.87 14.68 2.47
CA ALA A 12 -7.26 14.52 2.04
C ALA A 12 -7.34 13.84 0.65
N PRO A 13 -8.51 13.30 0.26
CA PRO A 13 -8.71 12.75 -1.07
C PRO A 13 -8.33 13.75 -2.16
N GLY A 14 -7.51 13.32 -3.10
CA GLY A 14 -7.03 14.17 -4.20
C GLY A 14 -5.77 14.97 -3.90
N GLU A 15 -5.28 15.01 -2.68
CA GLU A 15 -4.00 15.59 -2.30
C GLU A 15 -2.84 14.64 -2.60
N GLY A 16 -1.62 15.13 -2.41
CA GLY A 16 -0.37 14.47 -2.80
C GLY A 16 0.28 15.14 -4.01
N GLU A 17 1.48 14.70 -4.36
CA GLU A 17 2.18 15.21 -5.54
C GLU A 17 1.63 14.54 -6.80
N THR A 18 0.95 15.31 -7.65
CA THR A 18 0.49 14.82 -8.94
C THR A 18 1.64 14.82 -9.95
N VAL A 19 2.06 13.65 -10.38
CA VAL A 19 3.17 13.45 -11.32
C VAL A 19 2.65 13.31 -12.75
N VAL A 20 1.52 12.63 -12.92
CA VAL A 20 0.84 12.47 -14.22
C VAL A 20 -0.62 12.83 -14.04
N ASP A 21 -1.15 13.67 -14.92
CA ASP A 21 -2.57 14.03 -14.96
C ASP A 21 -3.04 14.11 -16.41
N ARG A 22 -3.60 13.00 -16.89
CA ARG A 22 -4.16 12.84 -18.25
C ARG A 22 -5.52 12.13 -18.13
N PRO A 23 -6.40 12.28 -19.12
CA PRO A 23 -7.69 11.56 -19.13
C PRO A 23 -7.54 10.05 -18.92
N GLU A 24 -6.49 9.46 -19.52
CA GLU A 24 -6.24 8.02 -19.48
C GLU A 24 -5.58 7.59 -18.17
N LYS A 25 -4.83 8.49 -17.51
CA LYS A 25 -3.95 8.11 -16.39
C LYS A 25 -3.67 9.26 -15.44
N THR A 26 -3.92 9.03 -14.15
CA THR A 26 -3.48 9.94 -13.08
C THR A 26 -2.58 9.18 -12.12
N LEU A 27 -1.39 9.74 -11.82
CA LEU A 27 -0.45 9.21 -10.83
C LEU A 27 -0.18 10.28 -9.77
N ARG A 28 -0.36 9.93 -8.50
CA ARG A 28 -0.02 10.78 -7.35
C ARG A 28 0.89 10.05 -6.38
N ILE A 29 1.92 10.72 -5.91
CA ILE A 29 2.72 10.27 -4.77
C ILE A 29 2.02 10.74 -3.51
N LEU A 30 1.63 9.79 -2.65
CA LEU A 30 1.03 10.06 -1.34
C LEU A 30 2.11 10.22 -0.27
N ALA A 31 3.11 9.34 -0.27
CA ALA A 31 4.30 9.45 0.58
C ALA A 31 5.51 8.86 -0.12
N GLU A 32 6.67 9.45 0.10
CA GLU A 32 7.97 8.96 -0.38
C GLU A 32 8.95 9.00 0.79
N LEU A 33 9.25 7.82 1.32
CA LEU A 33 10.11 7.56 2.44
C LEU A 33 11.14 6.51 2.03
N ASP A 34 12.27 6.41 2.70
CA ASP A 34 13.33 5.45 2.32
C ASP A 34 12.84 4.00 2.31
N ASP A 35 12.00 3.64 3.29
CA ASP A 35 11.49 2.27 3.46
C ASP A 35 10.34 1.92 2.50
N VAL A 36 9.59 2.91 2.04
CA VAL A 36 8.45 2.71 1.16
C VAL A 36 8.05 4.00 0.45
N ILE A 37 7.67 3.88 -0.82
CA ILE A 37 6.91 4.91 -1.52
C ILE A 37 5.49 4.37 -1.75
N ILE A 38 4.49 5.21 -1.49
CA ILE A 38 3.08 4.88 -1.65
C ILE A 38 2.48 5.86 -2.65
N THR A 39 1.88 5.31 -3.70
CA THR A 39 1.29 6.07 -4.79
C THR A 39 -0.17 5.68 -4.99
N TRP A 40 -0.95 6.62 -5.52
CA TRP A 40 -2.34 6.43 -5.90
C TRP A 40 -2.47 6.56 -7.41
N PHE A 41 -3.02 5.56 -8.05
CA PHE A 41 -3.16 5.46 -9.50
C PHE A 41 -4.63 5.40 -9.90
N ARG A 42 -4.97 6.11 -10.96
CA ARG A 42 -6.23 5.95 -11.69
C ARG A 42 -5.91 5.65 -13.16
N TYR A 43 -6.39 4.54 -13.65
CA TYR A 43 -6.23 4.08 -15.03
C TYR A 43 -7.57 3.99 -15.73
N ALA A 44 -7.69 4.59 -16.91
CA ALA A 44 -8.86 4.46 -17.77
C ALA A 44 -8.96 3.07 -18.40
N PRO A 45 -10.12 2.70 -18.99
CA PRO A 45 -10.27 1.49 -19.77
C PRO A 45 -9.15 1.30 -20.80
N GLY A 46 -8.55 0.11 -20.82
CA GLY A 46 -7.50 -0.25 -21.76
C GLY A 46 -6.10 0.29 -21.44
N GLU A 47 -5.94 1.16 -20.43
CA GLU A 47 -4.63 1.71 -20.05
C GLU A 47 -3.73 0.60 -19.52
N LYS A 48 -2.45 0.65 -19.93
CA LYS A 48 -1.43 -0.35 -19.59
C LYS A 48 -0.42 0.24 -18.60
N GLY A 49 0.08 -0.63 -17.72
CA GLY A 49 1.31 -0.43 -16.99
C GLY A 49 2.55 -0.59 -17.89
N PRO A 50 3.74 -0.70 -17.30
CA PRO A 50 4.96 -1.03 -18.04
C PRO A 50 4.87 -2.44 -18.64
N ASP A 51 5.71 -2.73 -19.63
CA ASP A 51 5.89 -4.09 -20.13
C ASP A 51 6.38 -5.02 -19.01
N ALA A 52 6.30 -6.34 -19.21
CA ALA A 52 6.75 -7.31 -18.24
C ALA A 52 8.22 -7.05 -17.82
N HIS A 53 8.48 -6.99 -16.54
CA HIS A 53 9.78 -6.62 -15.98
C HIS A 53 9.99 -7.24 -14.60
N VAL A 54 11.19 -7.05 -14.04
CA VAL A 54 11.56 -7.39 -12.67
C VAL A 54 12.20 -6.20 -11.98
N HIS A 55 12.10 -6.17 -10.65
CA HIS A 55 12.93 -5.36 -9.77
C HIS A 55 13.87 -6.26 -8.99
N HIS A 56 15.13 -5.89 -8.81
CA HIS A 56 16.11 -6.71 -8.07
C HIS A 56 16.11 -6.41 -6.56
N HIS A 57 15.66 -5.24 -6.15
CA HIS A 57 15.85 -4.75 -4.78
C HIS A 57 14.57 -4.32 -4.07
N GLN A 58 13.42 -4.33 -4.75
CA GLN A 58 12.17 -3.85 -4.19
C GLN A 58 11.01 -4.80 -4.48
N THR A 59 10.03 -4.80 -3.58
CA THR A 59 8.74 -5.43 -3.78
C THR A 59 7.79 -4.40 -4.39
N ASP A 60 7.17 -4.72 -5.53
CA ASP A 60 6.09 -3.93 -6.14
C ASP A 60 4.74 -4.48 -5.69
N VAL A 61 3.86 -3.61 -5.20
CA VAL A 61 2.58 -3.95 -4.57
C VAL A 61 1.44 -3.24 -5.25
N PHE A 62 0.32 -3.95 -5.39
CA PHE A 62 -0.95 -3.44 -5.91
C PHE A 62 -2.07 -3.74 -4.92
N TYR A 63 -2.85 -2.73 -4.55
CA TYR A 63 -4.08 -2.89 -3.78
C TYR A 63 -5.22 -2.14 -4.45
N VAL A 64 -6.23 -2.87 -4.91
CA VAL A 64 -7.33 -2.29 -5.68
C VAL A 64 -8.34 -1.63 -4.77
N LEU A 65 -8.64 -0.35 -5.04
CA LEU A 65 -9.63 0.45 -4.32
C LEU A 65 -10.98 0.45 -5.06
N GLU A 66 -10.95 0.66 -6.38
CA GLU A 66 -12.15 0.73 -7.23
C GLU A 66 -11.86 0.11 -8.60
N GLY A 67 -12.91 -0.41 -9.25
CA GLY A 67 -12.77 -1.05 -10.56
C GLY A 67 -11.98 -2.35 -10.49
N GLU A 68 -11.26 -2.68 -11.55
CA GLU A 68 -10.46 -3.91 -11.61
C GLU A 68 -9.23 -3.74 -12.51
N ILE A 69 -8.17 -4.45 -12.20
CA ILE A 69 -6.97 -4.57 -13.04
C ILE A 69 -6.59 -6.04 -13.22
N ASP A 70 -6.05 -6.36 -14.39
CA ASP A 70 -5.36 -7.63 -14.60
C ASP A 70 -3.90 -7.45 -14.16
N VAL A 71 -3.44 -8.29 -13.25
CA VAL A 71 -2.04 -8.35 -12.80
C VAL A 71 -1.46 -9.69 -13.24
N SER A 72 -0.33 -9.66 -13.92
CA SER A 72 0.41 -10.87 -14.31
C SER A 72 1.62 -11.00 -13.42
N LEU A 73 1.78 -12.16 -12.78
CA LEU A 73 2.83 -12.46 -11.82
C LEU A 73 3.53 -13.77 -12.18
N GLY A 74 4.86 -13.77 -12.08
CA GLY A 74 5.70 -14.96 -12.25
C GLY A 74 6.18 -15.20 -13.68
N PRO A 75 7.07 -16.19 -13.85
CA PRO A 75 7.76 -16.47 -15.10
C PRO A 75 6.82 -17.02 -16.20
N GLU A 76 5.89 -17.88 -15.85
CA GLU A 76 4.72 -18.18 -16.68
C GLU A 76 3.57 -17.33 -16.15
N PRO A 77 3.32 -16.14 -16.75
CA PRO A 77 2.47 -15.15 -16.13
C PRO A 77 1.05 -15.68 -15.98
N GLN A 78 0.71 -16.03 -14.76
CA GLN A 78 -0.68 -16.18 -14.38
C GLN A 78 -1.27 -14.78 -14.29
N THR A 79 -2.11 -14.46 -15.26
CA THR A 79 -2.89 -13.22 -15.19
C THR A 79 -4.07 -13.45 -14.25
N VAL A 80 -4.09 -12.66 -13.19
CA VAL A 80 -5.16 -12.68 -12.20
C VAL A 80 -5.91 -11.37 -12.25
N ARG A 81 -7.23 -11.45 -12.15
CA ARG A 81 -8.09 -10.26 -12.06
C ARG A 81 -8.18 -9.83 -10.61
N ALA A 82 -7.65 -8.65 -10.33
CA ALA A 82 -7.71 -8.00 -9.04
C ALA A 82 -8.90 -7.02 -8.99
N THR A 83 -9.78 -7.23 -8.03
CA THR A 83 -10.99 -6.43 -7.74
C THR A 83 -10.83 -5.68 -6.40
N PRO A 84 -11.74 -4.78 -6.01
CA PRO A 84 -11.60 -4.04 -4.76
C PRO A 84 -11.29 -4.92 -3.54
N GLY A 85 -10.26 -4.53 -2.78
CA GLY A 85 -9.73 -5.28 -1.65
C GLY A 85 -8.73 -6.37 -2.01
N THR A 86 -8.52 -6.68 -3.30
CA THR A 86 -7.47 -7.62 -3.73
C THR A 86 -6.10 -6.99 -3.57
N PHE A 87 -5.18 -7.77 -3.02
CA PHE A 87 -3.77 -7.46 -2.87
C PHE A 87 -2.93 -8.35 -3.79
N ALA A 88 -1.97 -7.75 -4.47
CA ALA A 88 -0.97 -8.45 -5.26
C ALA A 88 0.41 -7.87 -4.95
N ALA A 89 1.44 -8.72 -4.87
CA ALA A 89 2.82 -8.27 -4.71
C ALA A 89 3.78 -9.13 -5.55
N ALA A 90 4.74 -8.43 -6.15
CA ALA A 90 5.89 -8.98 -6.85
C ALA A 90 7.15 -8.71 -6.01
N PRO A 91 7.62 -9.65 -5.18
CA PRO A 91 8.92 -9.57 -4.53
C PRO A 91 10.07 -9.42 -5.53
N PRO A 92 11.30 -9.09 -5.07
CA PRO A 92 12.47 -9.03 -5.93
C PRO A 92 12.59 -10.25 -6.86
N ASP A 93 12.90 -9.98 -8.13
CA ASP A 93 13.05 -10.93 -9.23
C ASP A 93 11.76 -11.65 -9.69
N VAL A 94 10.61 -11.30 -9.15
CA VAL A 94 9.32 -11.78 -9.68
C VAL A 94 8.94 -10.97 -10.91
N VAL A 95 8.81 -11.65 -12.06
CA VAL A 95 8.32 -11.02 -13.30
C VAL A 95 6.89 -10.55 -13.12
N HIS A 96 6.60 -9.31 -13.48
CA HIS A 96 5.25 -8.76 -13.36
C HIS A 96 4.94 -7.68 -14.39
N THR A 97 3.65 -7.50 -14.63
CA THR A 97 3.04 -6.40 -15.39
C THR A 97 1.58 -6.28 -14.99
N PHE A 98 0.93 -5.19 -15.35
CA PHE A 98 -0.49 -4.99 -15.09
C PHE A 98 -1.15 -4.11 -16.14
N ARG A 99 -2.48 -4.16 -16.21
CA ARG A 99 -3.29 -3.30 -17.07
C ARG A 99 -4.72 -3.21 -16.57
N ASN A 100 -5.40 -2.13 -16.90
CA ASN A 100 -6.85 -2.08 -16.80
C ASN A 100 -7.48 -2.62 -18.10
N SER A 101 -7.92 -3.87 -18.10
CA SER A 101 -8.61 -4.50 -19.23
C SER A 101 -10.14 -4.41 -19.14
N SER A 102 -10.67 -3.75 -18.10
CA SER A 102 -12.10 -3.54 -17.92
C SER A 102 -12.63 -2.37 -18.78
N ASP A 103 -13.93 -2.16 -18.76
CA ASP A 103 -14.62 -1.06 -19.43
C ASP A 103 -14.85 0.18 -18.52
N ALA A 104 -14.41 0.11 -17.27
CA ALA A 104 -14.48 1.18 -16.27
C ALA A 104 -13.08 1.66 -15.84
N HIS A 105 -13.02 2.80 -15.16
CA HIS A 105 -11.77 3.24 -14.51
C HIS A 105 -11.41 2.29 -13.36
N ALA A 106 -10.12 2.06 -13.20
CA ALA A 106 -9.58 1.38 -12.03
C ALA A 106 -8.78 2.37 -11.17
N ILE A 107 -8.94 2.27 -9.85
CA ILE A 107 -8.20 3.04 -8.85
C ILE A 107 -7.52 2.04 -7.92
N PHE A 108 -6.22 2.21 -7.72
CA PHE A 108 -5.44 1.32 -6.87
C PHE A 108 -4.26 2.05 -6.23
N LEU A 109 -3.85 1.56 -5.08
CA LEU A 109 -2.57 1.92 -4.48
C LEU A 109 -1.48 1.06 -5.10
N ASN A 110 -0.34 1.68 -5.40
CA ASN A 110 0.86 0.99 -5.80
C ASN A 110 1.99 1.40 -4.85
N LEU A 111 2.72 0.42 -4.33
CA LEU A 111 3.77 0.64 -3.36
C LEU A 111 5.06 -0.02 -3.84
N HIS A 112 6.20 0.65 -3.59
CA HIS A 112 7.50 0.02 -3.73
C HIS A 112 8.22 0.05 -2.38
N ALA A 113 8.65 -1.10 -1.91
CA ALA A 113 9.36 -1.27 -0.65
C ALA A 113 10.66 -2.07 -0.84
N PRO A 114 11.83 -1.46 -0.55
CA PRO A 114 12.06 -0.04 -0.26
C PRO A 114 11.74 0.85 -1.46
N ALA A 115 11.70 2.17 -1.27
CA ALA A 115 11.34 3.14 -2.32
C ALA A 115 12.29 3.14 -3.54
N SER A 116 13.58 2.92 -3.31
CA SER A 116 14.63 2.67 -4.32
C SER A 116 14.63 3.62 -5.54
N GLY A 117 14.18 4.87 -5.34
CA GLY A 117 14.16 5.88 -6.41
C GLY A 117 12.99 5.80 -7.38
N PHE A 118 11.92 5.05 -7.04
CA PHE A 118 10.71 4.98 -7.88
C PHE A 118 10.05 6.36 -8.08
N GLY A 119 10.01 7.20 -7.04
CA GLY A 119 9.47 8.56 -7.16
C GLY A 119 10.17 9.38 -8.22
N ASP A 120 11.49 9.38 -8.26
CA ASP A 120 12.26 10.05 -9.30
C ASP A 120 12.09 9.41 -10.68
N HIS A 121 11.91 8.09 -10.74
CA HIS A 121 11.60 7.40 -11.99
C HIS A 121 10.28 7.90 -12.60
N ILE A 122 9.19 7.92 -11.85
CA ILE A 122 7.88 8.36 -12.36
C ILE A 122 7.84 9.86 -12.66
N ARG A 123 8.71 10.68 -12.05
CA ARG A 123 8.94 12.10 -12.39
C ARG A 123 9.80 12.27 -13.65
N GLY A 124 10.32 11.19 -14.23
CA GLY A 124 11.22 11.21 -15.37
C GLY A 124 12.65 11.68 -15.06
N LYS A 125 13.07 11.63 -13.81
CA LYS A 125 14.38 12.09 -13.35
C LYS A 125 15.41 10.97 -13.18
N ASN A 126 14.96 9.71 -13.03
CA ASN A 126 15.83 8.54 -12.82
C ASN A 126 15.70 7.56 -13.99
N PRO A 127 16.54 7.65 -15.03
CA PRO A 127 16.54 6.71 -16.15
C PRO A 127 17.15 5.33 -15.80
N SER A 128 17.85 5.24 -14.67
CA SER A 128 18.52 4.02 -14.21
C SER A 128 17.77 3.37 -13.04
N PHE A 129 16.46 3.57 -12.98
CA PHE A 129 15.62 2.91 -11.99
C PHE A 129 15.75 1.38 -12.08
N ASP A 130 15.64 0.71 -10.93
CA ASP A 130 15.71 -0.75 -10.79
C ASP A 130 14.49 -1.43 -11.46
N GLN A 131 14.44 -1.35 -12.79
CA GLN A 131 13.45 -2.01 -13.64
C GLN A 131 14.18 -2.64 -14.82
N HIS A 132 14.11 -3.96 -14.92
CA HIS A 132 14.91 -4.76 -15.86
C HIS A 132 13.99 -5.67 -16.68
N ASP A 133 14.44 -6.02 -17.90
CA ASP A 133 13.78 -7.02 -18.71
C ASP A 133 13.72 -8.36 -17.97
N PRO A 134 12.67 -9.18 -18.17
CA PRO A 134 12.59 -10.51 -17.59
C PRO A 134 13.83 -11.33 -17.94
N PRO A 135 14.46 -12.02 -16.97
CA PRO A 135 15.62 -12.86 -17.24
C PRO A 135 15.24 -14.06 -18.13
N PRO A 136 16.15 -14.53 -19.02
CA PRO A 136 15.85 -15.62 -19.94
C PRO A 136 15.52 -16.97 -19.26
N ASP A 137 15.96 -17.16 -18.02
CA ASP A 137 15.75 -18.36 -17.20
C ASP A 137 14.70 -18.15 -16.11
N ASP A 138 13.78 -17.20 -16.33
CA ASP A 138 12.69 -16.82 -15.42
C ASP A 138 13.13 -16.27 -14.05
N GLY A 139 14.43 -16.06 -13.87
CA GLY A 139 14.99 -15.49 -12.65
C GLY A 139 15.01 -16.47 -11.46
N ARG A 140 15.39 -15.93 -10.30
CA ARG A 140 15.39 -16.65 -9.02
C ARG A 140 14.81 -15.74 -7.94
N PRO A 141 13.46 -15.62 -7.86
CA PRO A 141 12.83 -14.76 -6.89
C PRO A 141 13.23 -15.11 -5.46
N LEU A 142 13.42 -14.10 -4.62
CA LEU A 142 13.72 -14.26 -3.20
C LEU A 142 12.50 -14.73 -2.39
N ALA A 143 11.31 -14.48 -2.90
CA ALA A 143 10.05 -14.95 -2.34
C ALA A 143 9.05 -15.17 -3.47
N ASP A 144 8.03 -16.00 -3.22
CA ASP A 144 6.95 -16.22 -4.17
C ASP A 144 6.11 -14.95 -4.34
N ALA A 145 5.55 -14.78 -5.53
CA ALA A 145 4.52 -13.78 -5.78
C ALA A 145 3.33 -13.97 -4.82
N VAL A 146 2.78 -12.87 -4.34
CA VAL A 146 1.61 -12.89 -3.45
C VAL A 146 0.39 -12.41 -4.21
N PHE A 147 -0.70 -13.15 -4.08
CA PHE A 147 -2.01 -12.74 -4.55
C PHE A 147 -3.05 -13.15 -3.51
N THR A 148 -3.61 -12.16 -2.81
CA THR A 148 -4.54 -12.37 -1.71
C THR A 148 -5.86 -11.65 -1.99
N LYS A 149 -6.93 -12.41 -2.13
CA LYS A 149 -8.28 -11.87 -2.11
C LYS A 149 -8.77 -11.69 -0.67
N PRO A 150 -9.75 -10.80 -0.42
CA PRO A 150 -10.26 -10.59 0.93
C PRO A 150 -10.74 -11.87 1.63
N GLU A 151 -11.32 -12.81 0.87
CA GLU A 151 -11.82 -14.10 1.37
C GLU A 151 -10.72 -15.12 1.67
N ASP A 152 -9.54 -14.99 1.06
CA ASP A 152 -8.43 -15.94 1.17
C ASP A 152 -7.40 -15.51 2.24
N ALA A 153 -7.53 -14.29 2.78
CA ALA A 153 -6.60 -13.74 3.77
C ALA A 153 -6.63 -14.53 5.09
N GLU A 154 -5.46 -14.67 5.73
CA GLU A 154 -5.39 -15.06 7.15
C GLU A 154 -6.14 -14.02 7.99
N ILE A 155 -7.03 -14.46 8.87
CA ILE A 155 -7.87 -13.57 9.67
C ILE A 155 -7.58 -13.77 11.14
N LEU A 156 -7.13 -12.70 11.81
CA LEU A 156 -7.04 -12.61 13.27
C LEU A 156 -8.22 -11.78 13.78
N ARG A 157 -8.88 -12.23 14.86
CA ARG A 157 -10.08 -11.60 15.40
C ARG A 157 -10.00 -11.40 16.90
N SER A 158 -10.52 -10.26 17.34
CA SER A 158 -10.86 -10.02 18.74
C SER A 158 -12.34 -9.61 18.85
N ALA A 159 -12.79 -9.30 20.06
CA ALA A 159 -14.15 -8.78 20.27
C ALA A 159 -14.41 -7.46 19.51
N VAL A 160 -13.37 -6.66 19.28
CA VAL A 160 -13.48 -5.29 18.75
C VAL A 160 -12.69 -5.06 17.44
N SER A 161 -12.00 -6.08 16.91
CA SER A 161 -11.21 -5.92 15.71
C SER A 161 -11.19 -7.16 14.82
N THR A 162 -10.97 -6.95 13.54
CA THR A 162 -10.67 -7.98 12.55
C THR A 162 -9.47 -7.50 11.73
N HIS A 163 -8.44 -8.32 11.66
CA HIS A 163 -7.24 -8.06 10.86
C HIS A 163 -7.13 -9.13 9.77
N ARG A 164 -7.23 -8.74 8.52
CA ARG A 164 -6.94 -9.59 7.36
C ARG A 164 -5.51 -9.35 6.94
N ILE A 165 -4.65 -10.35 7.11
CA ILE A 165 -3.25 -10.26 6.70
C ILE A 165 -3.19 -10.46 5.19
N LEU A 166 -2.77 -9.43 4.48
CA LEU A 166 -2.66 -9.43 3.02
C LEU A 166 -1.29 -9.92 2.56
N CYS A 167 -0.22 -9.55 3.27
CA CYS A 167 1.11 -10.12 3.09
C CYS A 167 1.97 -9.97 4.33
N ASP A 168 3.01 -10.80 4.40
CA ASP A 168 4.09 -10.78 5.39
C ASP A 168 5.40 -11.07 4.66
N LEU A 169 5.98 -10.03 4.08
CA LEU A 169 7.19 -10.10 3.27
C LEU A 169 8.37 -9.44 3.97
N PRO A 170 9.62 -9.74 3.64
CA PRO A 170 10.78 -9.12 4.27
C PRO A 170 10.81 -7.60 4.18
N GLN A 171 10.22 -7.02 3.13
CA GLN A 171 10.24 -5.58 2.88
C GLN A 171 9.08 -4.83 3.54
N LEU A 172 7.93 -5.49 3.69
CA LEU A 172 6.73 -4.89 4.27
C LEU A 172 5.73 -5.94 4.74
N SER A 173 4.91 -5.58 5.73
CA SER A 173 3.66 -6.28 6.01
C SER A 173 2.46 -5.39 5.74
N VAL A 174 1.38 -5.98 5.24
CA VAL A 174 0.17 -5.25 4.88
C VAL A 174 -1.05 -5.95 5.44
N ILE A 175 -1.96 -5.15 6.01
CA ILE A 175 -3.16 -5.60 6.69
C ILE A 175 -4.34 -4.76 6.24
N ASP A 176 -5.48 -5.40 6.01
CA ASP A 176 -6.79 -4.76 5.97
C ASP A 176 -7.42 -4.93 7.37
N MET A 177 -7.49 -3.86 8.12
CA MET A 177 -7.96 -3.87 9.51
C MET A 177 -9.31 -3.18 9.65
N THR A 178 -10.21 -3.83 10.40
CA THR A 178 -11.51 -3.28 10.79
C THR A 178 -11.60 -3.20 12.30
N PHE A 179 -12.07 -2.07 12.83
CA PHE A 179 -12.32 -1.88 14.26
C PHE A 179 -13.77 -1.48 14.48
N GLN A 180 -14.40 -2.12 15.47
CA GLN A 180 -15.76 -1.82 15.91
C GLN A 180 -15.78 -0.53 16.75
N LEU A 181 -16.98 0.01 16.97
CA LEU A 181 -17.15 1.26 17.73
C LEU A 181 -16.67 1.17 19.18
N GLU A 182 -16.72 -0.04 19.76
CA GLU A 182 -16.23 -0.31 21.11
C GLU A 182 -14.71 -0.33 21.24
N PHE A 183 -13.99 -0.23 20.14
CA PHE A 183 -12.54 -0.13 20.15
C PHE A 183 -12.12 1.24 20.68
N GLU A 184 -11.46 1.27 21.82
CA GLU A 184 -11.05 2.50 22.50
C GLU A 184 -9.93 3.28 21.76
N GLY A 185 -9.28 2.61 20.79
CA GLY A 185 -8.21 3.19 19.99
C GLY A 185 -6.83 2.66 20.34
N VAL A 186 -5.86 3.20 19.64
CA VAL A 186 -4.42 3.05 19.91
C VAL A 186 -3.91 4.38 20.45
N ASP A 187 -3.37 4.36 21.66
CA ASP A 187 -2.77 5.53 22.29
C ASP A 187 -1.58 6.06 21.48
N PRO A 188 -1.27 7.36 21.57
CA PRO A 188 -0.09 7.94 20.92
C PRO A 188 1.19 7.18 21.29
N HIS A 189 1.91 6.72 20.28
CA HIS A 189 3.13 5.94 20.38
C HIS A 189 4.08 6.26 19.23
N THR A 190 5.27 5.66 19.22
CA THR A 190 6.25 5.79 18.15
C THR A 190 6.80 4.44 17.75
N HIS A 191 7.19 4.32 16.49
CA HIS A 191 7.99 3.20 15.99
C HIS A 191 9.39 3.70 15.62
N HIS A 192 10.44 3.01 16.09
CA HIS A 192 11.82 3.39 15.81
C HIS A 192 12.38 2.69 14.57
N ASP A 193 11.79 1.59 14.17
CA ASP A 193 12.31 0.63 13.22
C ASP A 193 11.50 0.50 11.91
N HIS A 194 10.32 1.13 11.84
CA HIS A 194 9.47 1.07 10.65
C HIS A 194 8.62 2.34 10.47
N VAL A 195 8.12 2.48 9.25
CA VAL A 195 7.07 3.42 8.86
C VAL A 195 5.72 2.75 9.11
N ASP A 196 4.74 3.49 9.59
CA ASP A 196 3.35 3.08 9.69
C ASP A 196 2.49 3.97 8.78
N ALA A 197 1.73 3.38 7.85
CA ALA A 197 0.91 4.13 6.93
C ALA A 197 -0.51 3.55 6.82
N PHE A 198 -1.50 4.45 6.70
CA PHE A 198 -2.92 4.12 6.68
C PHE A 198 -3.62 4.77 5.48
N TYR A 199 -4.43 4.00 4.79
CA TYR A 199 -5.43 4.53 3.87
C TYR A 199 -6.82 4.20 4.42
N VAL A 200 -7.64 5.23 4.69
CA VAL A 200 -8.98 5.03 5.27
C VAL A 200 -9.91 4.52 4.17
N LEU A 201 -10.47 3.33 4.39
CA LEU A 201 -11.39 2.66 3.47
C LEU A 201 -12.86 2.94 3.85
N GLU A 202 -13.18 2.85 5.16
CA GLU A 202 -14.53 3.02 5.68
C GLU A 202 -14.51 3.71 7.05
N GLY A 203 -15.59 4.43 7.38
CA GLY A 203 -15.79 5.10 8.65
C GLY A 203 -14.93 6.34 8.86
N ASP A 204 -15.16 7.05 9.96
CA ASP A 204 -14.39 8.23 10.37
C ASP A 204 -13.35 7.84 11.42
N VAL A 205 -12.09 8.20 11.19
CA VAL A 205 -10.93 7.90 12.06
C VAL A 205 -10.42 9.21 12.65
N GLU A 206 -10.30 9.28 13.96
CA GLU A 206 -9.50 10.32 14.60
C GLU A 206 -8.05 9.86 14.66
N PHE A 207 -7.17 10.52 13.90
CA PHE A 207 -5.73 10.36 14.03
C PHE A 207 -5.17 11.41 14.98
N ARG A 208 -4.37 10.96 15.94
CA ARG A 208 -3.55 11.81 16.80
C ARG A 208 -2.16 11.89 16.22
N ILE A 209 -1.70 13.10 15.94
CA ILE A 209 -0.41 13.40 15.32
C ILE A 209 0.33 14.40 16.21
N GLY A 210 1.31 13.92 16.98
CA GLY A 210 1.88 14.73 18.07
C GLY A 210 0.79 15.11 19.08
N ASP A 211 0.59 16.42 19.29
CA ASP A 211 -0.42 16.96 20.20
C ASP A 211 -1.75 17.32 19.51
N GLU A 212 -1.85 17.12 18.20
CA GLU A 212 -3.03 17.48 17.40
C GLU A 212 -3.90 16.26 17.09
N SER A 213 -5.22 16.47 16.98
CA SER A 213 -6.19 15.46 16.53
C SER A 213 -6.83 15.89 15.22
N HIS A 214 -6.94 14.95 14.29
CA HIS A 214 -7.48 15.17 12.96
C HIS A 214 -8.50 14.09 12.62
N ILE A 215 -9.67 14.50 12.07
CA ILE A 215 -10.67 13.56 11.58
C ILE A 215 -10.37 13.23 10.12
N ALA A 216 -10.07 11.98 9.87
CA ALA A 216 -9.88 11.40 8.54
C ALA A 216 -11.10 10.57 8.13
N ARG A 217 -11.44 10.61 6.84
CA ARG A 217 -12.58 9.93 6.22
C ARG A 217 -12.13 9.01 5.10
N PRO A 218 -13.00 8.18 4.54
CA PRO A 218 -12.66 7.36 3.39
C PRO A 218 -11.94 8.14 2.29
N GLY A 219 -10.80 7.62 1.83
CA GLY A 219 -9.91 8.27 0.89
C GLY A 219 -8.82 9.15 1.50
N ASN A 220 -8.86 9.43 2.81
CA ASN A 220 -7.72 10.07 3.49
C ASN A 220 -6.55 9.07 3.65
N PHE A 221 -5.34 9.62 3.60
CA PHE A 221 -4.10 8.87 3.77
C PHE A 221 -3.25 9.48 4.87
N LEU A 222 -2.71 8.64 5.75
CA LEU A 222 -1.72 9.04 6.77
C LEU A 222 -0.45 8.23 6.57
N ALA A 223 0.71 8.88 6.64
CA ALA A 223 2.01 8.23 6.83
C ALA A 223 2.67 8.76 8.09
N ALA A 224 3.06 7.86 8.97
CA ALA A 224 3.83 8.13 10.17
C ALA A 224 5.26 7.59 9.98
N PRO A 225 6.23 8.47 9.65
CA PRO A 225 7.64 8.10 9.57
C PRO A 225 8.16 7.56 10.90
N ARG A 226 9.31 6.90 10.86
CA ARG A 226 10.01 6.44 12.08
C ARG A 226 10.14 7.57 13.10
N ASN A 227 9.94 7.25 14.37
CA ASN A 227 10.03 8.16 15.52
C ASN A 227 8.96 9.26 15.56
N SER A 228 7.97 9.26 14.68
CA SER A 228 6.87 10.21 14.79
C SER A 228 5.78 9.70 15.71
N VAL A 229 5.22 10.60 16.54
CA VAL A 229 4.13 10.27 17.47
C VAL A 229 2.82 10.20 16.71
N HIS A 230 2.14 9.07 16.78
CA HIS A 230 0.83 8.86 16.18
C HIS A 230 -0.02 7.88 16.99
N GLY A 231 -1.33 7.97 16.80
CA GLY A 231 -2.32 7.08 17.37
C GLY A 231 -3.65 7.26 16.64
N PHE A 232 -4.62 6.39 16.85
CA PHE A 232 -5.91 6.51 16.19
C PHE A 232 -7.05 5.87 16.98
N ARG A 233 -8.29 6.29 16.71
CA ARG A 233 -9.51 5.67 17.22
C ARG A 233 -10.69 5.91 16.28
N PRO A 234 -11.77 5.12 16.37
CA PRO A 234 -13.03 5.45 15.73
C PRO A 234 -13.54 6.83 16.19
N ALA A 235 -14.10 7.61 15.26
CA ALA A 235 -14.60 8.95 15.55
C ALA A 235 -16.05 9.19 15.11
N GLY A 236 -16.60 8.30 14.28
CA GLY A 236 -17.97 8.40 13.75
C GLY A 236 -18.96 7.46 14.45
N ALA A 237 -20.05 7.17 13.74
CA ALA A 237 -21.11 6.25 14.16
C ALA A 237 -20.96 4.84 13.56
N ASP A 238 -19.98 4.63 12.70
CA ASP A 238 -19.73 3.40 11.96
C ASP A 238 -18.36 2.80 12.32
N PRO A 239 -18.21 1.48 12.23
CA PRO A 239 -16.89 0.84 12.31
C PRO A 239 -15.92 1.45 11.31
N ILE A 240 -14.63 1.47 11.67
CA ILE A 240 -13.58 1.96 10.77
C ILE A 240 -12.88 0.79 10.08
N ARG A 241 -12.48 1.00 8.82
CA ARG A 241 -11.66 0.07 8.07
C ARG A 241 -10.52 0.81 7.39
N CYS A 242 -9.31 0.29 7.55
CA CYS A 242 -8.10 0.87 7.00
C CYS A 242 -7.23 -0.20 6.32
N PHE A 243 -6.66 0.16 5.17
CA PHE A 243 -5.49 -0.51 4.63
C PHE A 243 -4.27 0.04 5.38
N ASN A 244 -3.48 -0.85 5.98
CA ASN A 244 -2.34 -0.46 6.82
C ASN A 244 -1.06 -1.15 6.36
N VAL A 245 0.04 -0.40 6.36
CA VAL A 245 1.36 -0.82 5.88
C VAL A 245 2.39 -0.57 6.95
N HIS A 246 3.20 -1.60 7.28
CA HIS A 246 4.43 -1.47 8.05
C HIS A 246 5.63 -1.78 7.14
N ALA A 247 6.55 -0.85 7.00
CA ALA A 247 7.74 -1.01 6.18
C ALA A 247 9.00 -0.51 6.92
N PRO A 248 9.97 -1.43 7.19
CA PRO A 248 9.87 -2.88 7.12
C PRO A 248 8.88 -3.45 8.16
N PRO A 249 8.55 -4.76 8.15
CA PRO A 249 7.48 -5.34 8.99
C PRO A 249 7.76 -5.32 10.50
N ALA A 250 9.02 -5.25 10.93
CA ALA A 250 9.45 -5.11 12.33
C ALA A 250 8.78 -6.08 13.32
N GLY A 251 8.39 -7.28 12.86
CA GLY A 251 7.73 -8.30 13.68
C GLY A 251 6.33 -7.92 14.17
N PHE A 252 5.65 -6.98 13.49
CA PHE A 252 4.32 -6.54 13.88
C PHE A 252 3.30 -7.69 13.84
N LEU A 253 3.30 -8.49 12.76
CA LEU A 253 2.37 -9.61 12.62
C LEU A 253 2.59 -10.71 13.64
N ASP A 254 3.84 -11.00 14.01
CA ASP A 254 4.14 -11.97 15.06
C ASP A 254 3.55 -11.55 16.42
N ARG A 255 3.65 -10.24 16.73
CA ARG A 255 3.03 -9.68 17.94
C ARG A 255 1.50 -9.73 17.88
N LEU A 256 0.92 -9.55 16.68
CA LEU A 256 -0.52 -9.62 16.49
C LEU A 256 -1.03 -11.06 16.65
N ARG A 257 -0.38 -12.04 16.00
CA ARG A 257 -0.68 -13.47 16.11
C ARG A 257 -0.55 -14.01 17.53
N ALA A 258 0.39 -13.47 18.31
CA ALA A 258 0.58 -13.89 19.71
C ALA A 258 -0.52 -13.41 20.67
N ARG A 259 -1.43 -12.52 20.24
CA ARG A 259 -2.55 -11.99 21.03
C ARG A 259 -3.89 -12.63 20.67
N ASP A 260 -3.96 -13.36 19.56
CA ASP A 260 -5.14 -14.09 19.09
C ASP A 260 -5.20 -15.49 19.73
#